data_869fa264d40d12688132e8bb08911b4a
#
_entry.id   869fa264d40d12688132e8bb08911b4a
#
_cell.length_a   1.000
_cell.length_b   1.000
_cell.length_c   1.000
_cell.angle_alpha   90.00
_cell.angle_beta   90.00
_cell.angle_gamma   90.00
#
_symmetry.space_group_name_H-M   'P 1'
#
loop_
_entity.id
_entity.type
_entity.pdbx_description
1 polymer ?
#
loop_
_entity_poly.entity_id
_entity_poly.type
_entity_poly.pdbx_seq_one_letter_code
_entity_poly.pdbx_strand_id
1 'polypeptide(L)'
;RGNGKIIQELERAFRGADWQVLKVIWGSGWDALLASDHEGVLRHRMEECLDGDYQRYSILPGDEQREHWVHGDPRLEQLMNTLTDVEVAQIKRGGQDPKKLYAAYRRACESEDRPTVILVKTVKGDGMGSALQGRNTAHQKKDLSREERIACARSWGIPLDDEAIARADFYCPEEDSEELQYLRARREALGGYLPRREVPAASLKAPDAAIFTTFDAGSDVRTLSTTTAMVRLLTKLLKDPEVGEFIVPIVPDEARTFGMDALFKVAGIYSPDGQRYTPVDAEALNSYREAIDGQILQEGICEAGAIASFIAAGTAYATFAVPTIPFYIFYSMFGFQRVGDMIWASADMMTRGFLLGGTAGRTTLNGEGLQHQDGHSPILASTVPSVRTYDPAFAWELAILVRFGIQRMFVEDHDELFYLMMYNEALPMPARPDHGDLDEGVVRGGYQLEPAMGDGPRVNLLGSGTILFEVMQAAATLRQEGYSVAVYSITSYVELARDAERAEQADAAEPAWLDTIFPETDIPTVAATDYVRALPRMVASWINGPFTALGTDGFGMSERRSDLRAHFKVDAASIADAARKLTAR
;
A
#
# COMPACT_ATOMS: atom_id res chain seq x y z
N ARG A 1 -26.63 9.14 8.64
CA ARG A 1 -27.58 8.07 8.21
C ARG A 1 -28.84 8.06 9.11
N GLY A 2 -29.50 9.22 9.34
CA GLY A 2 -30.57 9.36 10.31
C GLY A 2 -31.66 8.27 10.25
N ASN A 3 -32.10 7.86 9.06
CA ASN A 3 -33.10 6.79 8.85
C ASN A 3 -32.48 5.37 8.78
N GLY A 4 -31.19 5.23 8.98
CA GLY A 4 -30.49 3.95 8.90
C GLY A 4 -30.36 3.23 10.24
N LYS A 5 -29.88 2.02 10.17
CA LYS A 5 -29.48 1.16 11.30
C LYS A 5 -28.13 0.54 10.99
N ILE A 6 -27.09 1.35 11.01
CA ILE A 6 -25.74 0.96 10.53
C ILE A 6 -25.18 -0.26 11.23
N ILE A 7 -25.45 -0.45 12.52
CA ILE A 7 -24.96 -1.62 13.25
C ILE A 7 -25.57 -2.92 12.71
N GLN A 8 -26.85 -2.93 12.33
CA GLN A 8 -27.46 -4.12 11.74
C GLN A 8 -26.96 -4.39 10.31
N GLU A 9 -26.62 -3.34 9.57
CA GLU A 9 -26.00 -3.50 8.23
C GLU A 9 -24.61 -4.12 8.37
N LEU A 10 -23.76 -3.60 9.27
CA LEU A 10 -22.43 -4.12 9.55
C LEU A 10 -22.48 -5.54 10.12
N GLU A 11 -23.41 -5.82 11.05
CA GLU A 11 -23.60 -7.18 11.58
C GLU A 11 -23.84 -8.19 10.48
N ARG A 12 -24.73 -7.86 9.51
CA ARG A 12 -25.00 -8.77 8.37
C ARG A 12 -23.78 -8.99 7.50
N ALA A 13 -22.99 -7.93 7.23
CA ALA A 13 -21.79 -8.03 6.43
C ALA A 13 -20.74 -8.94 7.09
N PHE A 14 -20.44 -8.74 8.37
CA PHE A 14 -19.46 -9.56 9.08
C PHE A 14 -19.94 -11.00 9.31
N ARG A 15 -21.23 -11.21 9.65
CA ARG A 15 -21.77 -12.57 9.75
C ARG A 15 -21.77 -13.30 8.42
N GLY A 16 -22.00 -12.58 7.30
CA GLY A 16 -21.92 -13.14 5.95
C GLY A 16 -20.51 -13.62 5.59
N ALA A 17 -19.48 -13.07 6.23
CA ALA A 17 -18.07 -13.48 6.11
C ALA A 17 -17.63 -14.44 7.23
N ASP A 18 -18.57 -15.04 7.95
CA ASP A 18 -18.34 -16.00 9.06
C ASP A 18 -17.58 -15.44 10.28
N TRP A 19 -17.65 -14.13 10.52
CA TRP A 19 -17.11 -13.54 11.73
C TRP A 19 -18.05 -13.71 12.93
N GLN A 20 -17.50 -13.92 14.12
CA GLN A 20 -18.25 -13.72 15.37
C GLN A 20 -18.53 -12.21 15.53
N VAL A 21 -19.79 -11.84 15.71
CA VAL A 21 -20.19 -10.44 15.90
C VAL A 21 -20.72 -10.22 17.30
N LEU A 22 -20.08 -9.33 18.06
CA LEU A 22 -20.53 -8.84 19.34
C LEU A 22 -21.01 -7.40 19.18
N LYS A 23 -22.20 -7.08 19.71
CA LYS A 23 -22.78 -5.73 19.65
C LYS A 23 -22.83 -5.12 21.04
N VAL A 24 -22.19 -3.98 21.23
CA VAL A 24 -22.17 -3.20 22.47
C VAL A 24 -22.90 -1.90 22.24
N ILE A 25 -24.24 -1.95 22.35
CA ILE A 25 -25.13 -0.83 22.02
C ILE A 25 -25.64 -0.18 23.31
N TRP A 26 -26.22 -0.96 24.20
CA TRP A 26 -26.92 -0.54 25.40
C TRP A 26 -26.05 -0.70 26.64
N GLY A 27 -25.96 0.34 27.48
CA GLY A 27 -25.21 0.28 28.72
C GLY A 27 -25.91 -0.55 29.80
N SER A 28 -25.18 -0.86 30.88
CA SER A 28 -25.67 -1.67 32.01
C SER A 28 -26.86 -1.09 32.73
N GLY A 29 -27.12 0.22 32.63
CA GLY A 29 -28.34 0.85 33.17
C GLY A 29 -29.65 0.32 32.57
N TRP A 30 -29.59 -0.30 31.38
CA TRP A 30 -30.73 -0.97 30.75
C TRP A 30 -30.96 -2.41 31.24
N ASP A 31 -30.02 -3.03 31.92
CA ASP A 31 -30.06 -4.47 32.19
C ASP A 31 -31.24 -4.86 33.09
N ALA A 32 -31.56 -4.06 34.11
CA ALA A 32 -32.69 -4.33 35.00
C ALA A 32 -34.03 -4.18 34.26
N LEU A 33 -34.16 -3.17 33.40
CA LEU A 33 -35.36 -2.96 32.59
C LEU A 33 -35.55 -4.11 31.58
N LEU A 34 -34.49 -4.52 30.90
CA LEU A 34 -34.50 -5.64 29.96
C LEU A 34 -34.80 -6.97 30.65
N ALA A 35 -34.30 -7.18 31.87
CA ALA A 35 -34.62 -8.37 32.67
C ALA A 35 -36.10 -8.41 33.09
N SER A 36 -36.73 -7.27 33.24
CA SER A 36 -38.17 -7.11 33.60
C SER A 36 -39.10 -7.10 32.38
N ASP A 37 -38.53 -7.03 31.15
CA ASP A 37 -39.27 -6.99 29.90
C ASP A 37 -39.69 -8.38 29.44
N HIS A 38 -40.59 -9.02 30.19
CA HIS A 38 -41.04 -10.40 29.92
C HIS A 38 -41.79 -10.54 28.59
N GLU A 39 -42.46 -9.49 28.13
CA GLU A 39 -43.20 -9.46 26.87
C GLU A 39 -42.34 -9.03 25.68
N GLY A 40 -41.09 -8.57 25.92
CA GLY A 40 -40.16 -8.12 24.89
C GLY A 40 -40.52 -6.78 24.24
N VAL A 41 -41.39 -5.97 24.86
CA VAL A 41 -41.87 -4.71 24.29
C VAL A 41 -40.77 -3.64 24.28
N LEU A 42 -39.94 -3.58 25.32
CA LEU A 42 -38.79 -2.68 25.38
C LEU A 42 -37.72 -3.10 24.35
N ARG A 43 -37.43 -4.40 24.28
CA ARG A 43 -36.50 -4.92 23.28
C ARG A 43 -36.98 -4.60 21.86
N HIS A 44 -38.27 -4.79 21.57
CA HIS A 44 -38.83 -4.48 20.25
C HIS A 44 -38.69 -2.97 19.95
N ARG A 45 -39.00 -2.11 20.91
CA ARG A 45 -38.84 -0.66 20.78
C ARG A 45 -37.40 -0.25 20.53
N MET A 46 -36.43 -0.88 21.20
CA MET A 46 -35.01 -0.69 20.97
C MET A 46 -34.58 -1.14 19.56
N GLU A 47 -35.12 -2.25 19.04
CA GLU A 47 -34.87 -2.76 17.72
C GLU A 47 -35.41 -1.85 16.61
N GLU A 48 -36.47 -1.10 16.85
CA GLU A 48 -37.04 -0.10 15.93
C GLU A 48 -36.26 1.22 15.91
N CYS A 49 -35.49 1.51 16.94
CA CYS A 49 -34.77 2.76 17.10
C CYS A 49 -33.84 3.05 15.95
N LEU A 50 -34.02 4.19 15.29
CA LEU A 50 -33.16 4.62 14.15
C LEU A 50 -31.89 5.31 14.68
N ASP A 51 -30.88 5.41 13.82
CA ASP A 51 -29.61 6.09 14.17
C ASP A 51 -29.82 7.55 14.55
N GLY A 52 -30.80 8.25 13.95
CA GLY A 52 -31.16 9.62 14.27
C GLY A 52 -31.80 9.75 15.67
N ASP A 53 -32.72 8.85 16.01
CA ASP A 53 -33.35 8.80 17.36
C ASP A 53 -32.30 8.49 18.42
N TYR A 54 -31.44 7.52 18.10
CA TYR A 54 -30.36 7.12 18.99
C TYR A 54 -29.41 8.27 19.31
N GLN A 55 -29.06 9.10 18.31
CA GLN A 55 -28.28 10.31 18.52
C GLN A 55 -29.03 11.31 19.38
N ARG A 56 -30.32 11.54 19.10
CA ARG A 56 -31.16 12.48 19.83
C ARG A 56 -31.26 12.14 21.33
N TYR A 57 -31.42 10.88 21.70
CA TYR A 57 -31.47 10.45 23.11
C TYR A 57 -30.19 10.79 23.89
N SER A 58 -29.08 11.04 23.28
CA SER A 58 -27.84 11.43 23.97
C SER A 58 -27.83 12.88 24.46
N ILE A 59 -28.83 13.68 24.05
CA ILE A 59 -28.91 15.12 24.37
C ILE A 59 -30.22 15.55 25.03
N LEU A 60 -31.23 14.68 25.01
CA LEU A 60 -32.51 14.99 25.63
C LEU A 60 -32.46 14.91 27.15
N PRO A 61 -33.23 15.74 27.89
CA PRO A 61 -33.46 15.53 29.31
C PRO A 61 -34.23 14.23 29.55
N GLY A 62 -34.22 13.73 30.81
CA GLY A 62 -34.70 12.39 31.12
C GLY A 62 -36.22 12.22 30.94
N ASP A 63 -37.00 13.25 31.22
CA ASP A 63 -38.46 13.28 31.00
C ASP A 63 -38.80 13.13 29.50
N GLU A 64 -38.14 13.89 28.62
CA GLU A 64 -38.34 13.78 27.18
C GLU A 64 -37.83 12.42 26.65
N GLN A 65 -36.73 11.90 27.21
CA GLN A 65 -36.25 10.55 26.85
C GLN A 65 -37.29 9.49 27.25
N ARG A 66 -37.88 9.59 28.46
CA ARG A 66 -38.91 8.68 28.94
C ARG A 66 -40.10 8.68 27.99
N GLU A 67 -40.66 9.85 27.69
CA GLU A 67 -41.82 10.01 26.79
C GLU A 67 -41.55 9.32 25.43
N HIS A 68 -40.35 9.53 24.90
CA HIS A 68 -39.96 8.95 23.62
C HIS A 68 -39.85 7.42 23.67
N TRP A 69 -39.32 6.85 24.77
CA TRP A 69 -39.26 5.41 24.97
C TRP A 69 -40.65 4.78 25.16
N VAL A 70 -41.47 5.39 25.95
CA VAL A 70 -42.86 4.94 26.23
C VAL A 70 -43.71 4.93 24.97
N HIS A 71 -43.61 5.94 24.14
CA HIS A 71 -44.27 6.04 22.83
C HIS A 71 -45.78 5.69 22.89
N GLY A 72 -46.43 5.98 24.00
CA GLY A 72 -47.87 5.71 24.22
C GLY A 72 -48.21 4.25 24.56
N ASP A 73 -47.23 3.35 24.75
CA ASP A 73 -47.47 1.97 25.19
C ASP A 73 -47.51 1.87 26.73
N PRO A 74 -48.66 1.50 27.34
CA PRO A 74 -48.78 1.42 28.80
C PRO A 74 -47.80 0.43 29.45
N ARG A 75 -47.36 -0.60 28.73
CA ARG A 75 -46.42 -1.58 29.25
C ARG A 75 -45.01 -0.98 29.34
N LEU A 76 -44.63 -0.16 28.35
CA LEU A 76 -43.37 0.59 28.37
C LEU A 76 -43.41 1.68 29.44
N GLU A 77 -44.56 2.33 29.62
CA GLU A 77 -44.79 3.29 30.72
C GLU A 77 -44.55 2.65 32.08
N GLN A 78 -45.13 1.48 32.33
CA GLN A 78 -44.94 0.73 33.57
C GLN A 78 -43.45 0.37 33.81
N LEU A 79 -42.73 -0.08 32.78
CA LEU A 79 -41.32 -0.38 32.89
C LEU A 79 -40.49 0.89 33.18
N MET A 80 -40.69 1.95 32.42
CA MET A 80 -39.92 3.18 32.56
C MET A 80 -40.20 3.95 33.85
N ASN A 81 -41.37 3.81 34.45
CA ASN A 81 -41.73 4.42 35.75
C ASN A 81 -40.98 3.80 36.93
N THR A 82 -40.24 2.73 36.75
CA THR A 82 -39.33 2.20 37.77
C THR A 82 -38.06 3.04 37.97
N LEU A 83 -37.79 3.98 37.08
CA LEU A 83 -36.64 4.89 37.13
C LEU A 83 -37.16 6.34 37.26
N THR A 84 -36.38 7.19 37.91
CA THR A 84 -36.56 8.65 37.88
C THR A 84 -36.06 9.25 36.56
N ASP A 85 -36.47 10.47 36.21
CA ASP A 85 -35.97 11.15 35.00
C ASP A 85 -34.44 11.38 35.04
N VAL A 86 -33.91 11.63 36.25
CA VAL A 86 -32.45 11.74 36.43
C VAL A 86 -31.76 10.43 36.11
N GLU A 87 -32.28 9.31 36.56
CA GLU A 87 -31.71 7.98 36.25
C GLU A 87 -31.80 7.65 34.76
N VAL A 88 -32.94 7.98 34.12
CA VAL A 88 -33.10 7.79 32.66
C VAL A 88 -32.04 8.60 31.90
N ALA A 89 -31.81 9.87 32.28
CA ALA A 89 -30.80 10.72 31.65
C ALA A 89 -29.35 10.21 31.86
N GLN A 90 -29.11 9.46 32.93
CA GLN A 90 -27.78 8.93 33.28
C GLN A 90 -27.46 7.56 32.61
N ILE A 91 -28.43 6.93 31.97
CA ILE A 91 -28.17 5.65 31.30
C ILE A 91 -27.20 5.85 30.14
N LYS A 92 -26.04 5.24 30.27
CA LYS A 92 -24.95 5.32 29.28
C LYS A 92 -25.20 4.44 28.07
N ARG A 93 -24.57 4.81 26.97
CA ARG A 93 -24.37 3.93 25.80
C ARG A 93 -23.43 2.78 26.14
N GLY A 94 -23.54 1.68 25.41
CA GLY A 94 -22.66 0.53 25.62
C GLY A 94 -21.17 0.84 25.49
N GLY A 95 -20.82 1.71 24.53
CA GLY A 95 -19.43 2.12 24.29
C GLY A 95 -18.83 3.06 25.34
N GLN A 96 -19.67 3.67 26.20
CA GLN A 96 -19.25 4.44 27.37
C GLN A 96 -19.43 3.66 28.69
N ASP A 97 -19.72 2.36 28.60
CA ASP A 97 -19.88 1.48 29.75
C ASP A 97 -18.70 0.50 29.86
N PRO A 98 -17.75 0.72 30.80
CA PRO A 98 -16.58 -0.14 30.94
C PRO A 98 -16.91 -1.60 31.22
N LYS A 99 -18.02 -1.90 31.94
CA LYS A 99 -18.44 -3.27 32.22
C LYS A 99 -18.84 -4.01 30.95
N LYS A 100 -19.59 -3.36 30.07
CA LYS A 100 -20.03 -3.91 28.79
C LYS A 100 -18.85 -4.10 27.84
N LEU A 101 -17.93 -3.12 27.78
CA LEU A 101 -16.71 -3.24 26.98
C LEU A 101 -15.83 -4.38 27.47
N TYR A 102 -15.58 -4.46 28.78
CA TYR A 102 -14.79 -5.56 29.35
C TYR A 102 -15.39 -6.93 29.01
N ALA A 103 -16.72 -7.09 29.19
CA ALA A 103 -17.39 -8.35 28.90
C ALA A 103 -17.29 -8.72 27.41
N ALA A 104 -17.40 -7.74 26.51
CA ALA A 104 -17.26 -7.96 25.07
C ALA A 104 -15.83 -8.39 24.69
N TYR A 105 -14.81 -7.70 25.18
CA TYR A 105 -13.41 -8.08 24.94
C TYR A 105 -13.08 -9.45 25.53
N ARG A 106 -13.52 -9.74 26.75
CA ARG A 106 -13.34 -11.08 27.35
C ARG A 106 -13.96 -12.15 26.47
N ARG A 107 -15.19 -11.96 26.00
CA ARG A 107 -15.87 -12.91 25.11
C ARG A 107 -15.16 -13.05 23.76
N ALA A 108 -14.61 -11.97 23.23
CA ALA A 108 -13.84 -12.01 21.99
C ALA A 108 -12.56 -12.86 22.15
N CYS A 109 -11.84 -12.72 23.27
CA CYS A 109 -10.63 -13.49 23.55
C CYS A 109 -10.89 -14.99 23.80
N GLU A 110 -12.13 -15.38 24.11
CA GLU A 110 -12.55 -16.78 24.29
C GLU A 110 -12.91 -17.47 22.95
N SER A 111 -12.91 -16.74 21.83
CA SER A 111 -13.21 -17.29 20.50
C SER A 111 -11.93 -17.83 19.87
N GLU A 112 -11.93 -19.12 19.54
CA GLU A 112 -10.77 -19.81 18.96
C GLU A 112 -10.99 -20.23 17.49
N ASP A 113 -12.24 -20.25 17.04
CA ASP A 113 -12.64 -20.84 15.75
C ASP A 113 -12.78 -19.82 14.62
N ARG A 114 -12.96 -18.56 14.92
CA ARG A 114 -13.19 -17.48 13.96
C ARG A 114 -12.80 -16.11 14.49
N PRO A 115 -12.50 -15.13 13.60
CA PRO A 115 -12.24 -13.75 14.00
C PRO A 115 -13.48 -13.10 14.62
N THR A 116 -13.27 -12.19 15.57
CA THR A 116 -14.34 -11.48 16.26
C THR A 116 -14.32 -10.00 15.91
N VAL A 117 -15.48 -9.46 15.53
CA VAL A 117 -15.72 -8.01 15.45
C VAL A 117 -16.60 -7.57 16.60
N ILE A 118 -16.20 -6.50 17.29
CA ILE A 118 -16.99 -5.84 18.33
C ILE A 118 -17.54 -4.54 17.76
N LEU A 119 -18.85 -4.48 17.50
CA LEU A 119 -19.54 -3.29 17.02
C LEU A 119 -20.00 -2.46 18.21
N VAL A 120 -19.33 -1.33 18.43
CA VAL A 120 -19.51 -0.50 19.63
C VAL A 120 -20.24 0.79 19.28
N LYS A 121 -21.36 1.06 19.95
CA LYS A 121 -22.09 2.33 19.80
C LYS A 121 -21.61 3.32 20.86
N THR A 122 -21.08 4.44 20.38
CA THR A 122 -20.55 5.53 21.21
C THR A 122 -21.30 6.85 20.98
N VAL A 123 -21.06 7.83 21.82
CA VAL A 123 -21.52 9.21 21.67
C VAL A 123 -20.31 10.09 21.40
N LYS A 124 -20.34 10.85 20.30
CA LYS A 124 -19.27 11.79 19.99
C LYS A 124 -19.26 12.94 21.00
N GLY A 125 -18.09 13.24 21.58
CA GLY A 125 -17.93 14.26 22.59
C GLY A 125 -18.53 13.87 23.95
N ASP A 126 -18.61 12.57 24.27
CA ASP A 126 -19.06 12.09 25.57
C ASP A 126 -18.23 12.73 26.69
N GLY A 127 -18.91 13.23 27.73
CA GLY A 127 -18.30 13.94 28.86
C GLY A 127 -17.84 15.37 28.57
N MET A 128 -17.98 15.88 27.35
CA MET A 128 -17.60 17.27 27.00
C MET A 128 -18.72 18.31 27.26
N GLY A 129 -19.76 17.92 28.01
CA GLY A 129 -20.85 18.78 28.35
C GLY A 129 -21.92 18.92 27.26
N SER A 130 -23.08 19.47 27.66
CA SER A 130 -24.31 19.56 26.83
C SER A 130 -24.14 20.39 25.55
N ALA A 131 -23.16 21.28 25.51
CA ALA A 131 -22.86 22.08 24.30
C ALA A 131 -22.27 21.26 23.17
N LEU A 132 -21.58 20.14 23.45
CA LEU A 132 -20.84 19.35 22.47
C LEU A 132 -21.32 17.89 22.39
N GLN A 133 -21.62 17.26 23.53
CA GLN A 133 -21.98 15.86 23.59
C GLN A 133 -23.16 15.53 22.66
N GLY A 134 -22.95 14.56 21.77
CA GLY A 134 -23.96 14.08 20.81
C GLY A 134 -24.37 15.06 19.72
N ARG A 135 -23.81 16.27 19.70
CA ARG A 135 -24.15 17.30 18.70
C ARG A 135 -23.31 17.18 17.44
N ASN A 136 -23.89 17.54 16.30
CA ASN A 136 -23.16 17.55 15.02
C ASN A 136 -21.99 18.56 15.02
N THR A 137 -22.10 19.66 15.77
CA THR A 137 -21.06 20.67 15.95
C THR A 137 -19.80 20.14 16.64
N ALA A 138 -19.89 19.05 17.42
CA ALA A 138 -18.73 18.41 18.04
C ALA A 138 -17.66 17.98 17.03
N HIS A 139 -18.04 17.71 15.78
CA HIS A 139 -17.09 17.33 14.73
C HIS A 139 -16.15 18.47 14.31
N GLN A 140 -16.62 19.69 14.37
CA GLN A 140 -15.88 20.87 13.90
C GLN A 140 -15.28 21.71 15.02
N LYS A 141 -15.61 21.40 16.29
CA LYS A 141 -15.09 22.14 17.44
C LYS A 141 -13.60 21.85 17.61
N LYS A 142 -12.79 22.89 17.49
CA LYS A 142 -11.32 22.82 17.62
C LYS A 142 -10.83 23.27 18.99
N ASP A 143 -11.55 24.22 19.60
CA ASP A 143 -11.17 24.86 20.85
C ASP A 143 -12.32 24.79 21.86
N LEU A 144 -12.00 24.62 23.14
CA LEU A 144 -12.90 24.79 24.27
C LEU A 144 -12.60 26.14 24.94
N SER A 145 -13.64 26.86 25.33
CA SER A 145 -13.46 28.05 26.19
C SER A 145 -12.87 27.65 27.54
N ARG A 146 -12.37 28.65 28.30
CA ARG A 146 -11.85 28.42 29.65
C ARG A 146 -12.90 27.73 30.52
N GLU A 147 -14.12 28.22 30.49
CA GLU A 147 -15.27 27.72 31.29
C GLU A 147 -15.63 26.29 30.88
N GLU A 148 -15.68 26.01 29.58
CA GLU A 148 -15.94 24.66 29.06
C GLU A 148 -14.87 23.67 29.50
N ARG A 149 -13.58 24.05 29.45
CA ARG A 149 -12.45 23.19 29.92
C ARG A 149 -12.59 22.88 31.41
N ILE A 150 -12.82 23.89 32.23
CA ILE A 150 -13.01 23.71 33.69
C ILE A 150 -14.21 22.79 33.96
N ALA A 151 -15.33 23.01 33.30
CA ALA A 151 -16.52 22.18 33.48
C ALA A 151 -16.25 20.71 33.09
N CYS A 152 -15.58 20.47 31.97
CA CYS A 152 -15.18 19.12 31.52
C CYS A 152 -14.24 18.45 32.54
N ALA A 153 -13.18 19.14 32.95
CA ALA A 153 -12.20 18.60 33.91
C ALA A 153 -12.84 18.25 35.25
N ARG A 154 -13.74 19.11 35.75
CA ARG A 154 -14.50 18.84 36.96
C ARG A 154 -15.44 17.64 36.81
N SER A 155 -16.13 17.51 35.67
CA SER A 155 -16.98 16.34 35.39
C SER A 155 -16.20 15.02 35.31
N TRP A 156 -14.91 15.08 34.96
CA TRP A 156 -14.04 13.92 34.91
C TRP A 156 -13.27 13.67 36.22
N GLY A 157 -13.45 14.53 37.21
CA GLY A 157 -12.77 14.40 38.50
C GLY A 157 -11.27 14.72 38.45
N ILE A 158 -10.84 15.54 37.47
CA ILE A 158 -9.43 15.97 37.38
C ILE A 158 -9.10 16.89 38.57
N PRO A 159 -8.12 16.53 39.44
CA PRO A 159 -7.85 17.24 40.68
C PRO A 159 -6.89 18.42 40.54
N LEU A 160 -6.84 19.08 39.37
CA LEU A 160 -6.10 20.30 39.13
C LEU A 160 -6.91 21.55 39.51
N ASP A 161 -6.24 22.65 39.81
CA ASP A 161 -6.91 23.94 40.00
C ASP A 161 -7.38 24.52 38.65
N ASP A 162 -8.27 25.54 38.72
CA ASP A 162 -8.87 26.12 37.53
C ASP A 162 -7.87 26.81 36.59
N GLU A 163 -6.75 27.34 37.11
CA GLU A 163 -5.72 27.97 36.31
C GLU A 163 -4.91 26.92 35.55
N ALA A 164 -4.55 25.82 36.20
CA ALA A 164 -3.85 24.69 35.56
C ALA A 164 -4.74 24.05 34.48
N ILE A 165 -6.03 23.85 34.76
CA ILE A 165 -7.00 23.35 33.78
C ILE A 165 -7.14 24.35 32.61
N ALA A 166 -7.20 25.63 32.87
CA ALA A 166 -7.31 26.66 31.83
C ALA A 166 -6.08 26.69 30.91
N ARG A 167 -4.90 26.40 31.42
CA ARG A 167 -3.67 26.24 30.63
C ARG A 167 -3.58 24.88 29.91
N ALA A 168 -4.47 23.94 30.21
CA ALA A 168 -4.41 22.54 29.78
C ALA A 168 -3.14 21.82 30.25
N ASP A 169 -2.75 22.05 31.50
CA ASP A 169 -1.62 21.36 32.13
C ASP A 169 -1.93 19.85 32.22
N PHE A 170 -0.89 19.02 32.05
CA PHE A 170 -1.03 17.57 32.18
C PHE A 170 -1.23 17.19 33.65
N TYR A 171 -2.23 16.34 33.88
CA TYR A 171 -2.38 15.66 35.17
C TYR A 171 -1.66 14.32 35.12
N CYS A 172 -0.76 14.09 36.05
CA CYS A 172 -0.13 12.80 36.29
C CYS A 172 -0.46 12.35 37.71
N PRO A 173 -1.05 11.17 37.93
CA PRO A 173 -1.24 10.63 39.27
C PRO A 173 0.07 10.47 40.02
N GLU A 174 0.02 10.51 41.36
CA GLU A 174 1.18 10.26 42.20
C GLU A 174 1.76 8.85 41.93
N GLU A 175 3.11 8.74 42.01
CA GLU A 175 3.84 7.50 41.69
C GLU A 175 3.39 6.28 42.52
N ASP A 176 2.88 6.50 43.71
CA ASP A 176 2.40 5.50 44.66
C ASP A 176 0.87 5.33 44.61
N SER A 177 0.15 5.99 43.69
CA SER A 177 -1.30 5.80 43.54
C SER A 177 -1.64 4.38 43.12
N GLU A 178 -2.76 3.85 43.61
CA GLU A 178 -3.22 2.50 43.29
C GLU A 178 -3.46 2.31 41.78
N GLU A 179 -3.97 3.35 41.10
CA GLU A 179 -4.24 3.35 39.68
C GLU A 179 -2.97 3.21 38.86
N LEU A 180 -1.90 3.96 39.23
CA LEU A 180 -0.64 3.92 38.50
C LEU A 180 0.11 2.62 38.77
N GLN A 181 0.09 2.11 40.01
CA GLN A 181 0.65 0.80 40.34
C GLN A 181 -0.05 -0.33 39.58
N TYR A 182 -1.39 -0.31 39.53
CA TYR A 182 -2.17 -1.28 38.77
C TYR A 182 -1.82 -1.23 37.27
N LEU A 183 -1.80 -0.01 36.67
CA LEU A 183 -1.45 0.16 35.27
C LEU A 183 -0.08 -0.38 34.93
N ARG A 184 0.93 -0.07 35.75
CA ARG A 184 2.32 -0.54 35.56
C ARG A 184 2.43 -2.04 35.68
N ALA A 185 1.86 -2.64 36.72
CA ALA A 185 1.86 -4.09 36.89
C ALA A 185 1.21 -4.83 35.71
N ARG A 186 0.11 -4.29 35.17
CA ARG A 186 -0.54 -4.86 33.99
C ARG A 186 0.34 -4.71 32.74
N ARG A 187 0.99 -3.57 32.54
CA ARG A 187 1.90 -3.35 31.41
C ARG A 187 3.12 -4.27 31.46
N GLU A 188 3.71 -4.44 32.64
CA GLU A 188 4.83 -5.36 32.84
C GLU A 188 4.43 -6.81 32.53
N ALA A 189 3.27 -7.26 33.02
CA ALA A 189 2.73 -8.59 32.72
C ALA A 189 2.48 -8.84 31.24
N LEU A 190 2.28 -7.77 30.43
CA LEU A 190 2.11 -7.81 28.98
C LEU A 190 3.43 -7.57 28.20
N GLY A 191 4.58 -7.60 28.87
CA GLY A 191 5.90 -7.44 28.24
C GLY A 191 6.38 -5.98 28.11
N GLY A 192 5.80 -5.04 28.85
CA GLY A 192 6.25 -3.65 28.91
C GLY A 192 5.40 -2.69 28.07
N TYR A 193 5.91 -1.47 27.88
CA TYR A 193 5.20 -0.40 27.18
C TYR A 193 5.13 -0.61 25.67
N LEU A 194 4.02 -0.18 25.06
CA LEU A 194 3.81 -0.12 23.62
C LEU A 194 3.40 1.31 23.21
N PRO A 195 3.80 1.77 22.00
CA PRO A 195 4.77 1.11 21.13
C PRO A 195 6.19 1.16 21.74
N ARG A 196 6.97 0.11 21.52
CA ARG A 196 8.41 0.22 21.68
C ARG A 196 8.93 1.03 20.49
N ARG A 197 9.68 2.09 20.73
CA ARG A 197 10.32 2.88 19.67
C ARG A 197 11.68 2.31 19.26
N GLU A 198 11.77 1.00 19.26
CA GLU A 198 12.95 0.24 18.88
C GLU A 198 12.54 -0.77 17.83
N VAL A 199 13.32 -0.87 16.76
CA VAL A 199 13.16 -1.93 15.77
C VAL A 199 13.81 -3.18 16.34
N PRO A 200 13.02 -4.22 16.72
CA PRO A 200 13.57 -5.39 17.40
C PRO A 200 14.30 -6.37 16.48
N ALA A 201 14.08 -6.29 15.15
CA ALA A 201 14.74 -7.17 14.18
C ALA A 201 16.19 -6.74 13.96
N ALA A 202 17.08 -7.70 13.87
CA ALA A 202 18.44 -7.45 13.38
C ALA A 202 18.41 -7.29 11.86
N SER A 203 19.28 -6.43 11.32
CA SER A 203 19.51 -6.29 9.88
C SER A 203 19.99 -7.63 9.30
N LEU A 204 19.51 -7.95 8.10
CA LEU A 204 19.94 -9.15 7.39
C LEU A 204 21.33 -8.98 6.82
N LYS A 205 22.00 -10.10 6.54
CA LYS A 205 23.17 -10.09 5.67
C LYS A 205 22.74 -10.06 4.22
N ALA A 206 23.56 -9.43 3.39
CA ALA A 206 23.34 -9.41 1.96
C ALA A 206 23.36 -10.84 1.38
N PRO A 207 22.43 -11.18 0.45
CA PRO A 207 22.46 -12.46 -0.25
C PRO A 207 23.69 -12.59 -1.16
N ASP A 208 24.00 -13.83 -1.60
CA ASP A 208 25.15 -14.09 -2.47
C ASP A 208 25.09 -13.24 -3.76
N ALA A 209 26.14 -12.47 -4.00
CA ALA A 209 26.27 -11.63 -5.18
C ALA A 209 26.14 -12.41 -6.51
N ALA A 210 26.52 -13.69 -6.54
CA ALA A 210 26.39 -14.55 -7.71
C ALA A 210 24.93 -14.77 -8.16
N ILE A 211 23.97 -14.55 -7.28
CA ILE A 211 22.54 -14.58 -7.63
C ILE A 211 22.23 -13.51 -8.69
N PHE A 212 22.76 -12.31 -8.49
CA PHE A 212 22.43 -11.13 -9.29
C PHE A 212 23.21 -11.01 -10.60
N THR A 213 24.38 -11.64 -10.70
CA THR A 213 25.18 -11.64 -11.94
C THR A 213 24.71 -12.69 -12.97
N THR A 214 23.66 -13.44 -12.66
CA THR A 214 23.12 -14.51 -13.52
C THR A 214 22.77 -14.05 -14.93
N PHE A 215 22.41 -12.77 -15.08
CA PHE A 215 21.93 -12.20 -16.34
C PHE A 215 22.97 -11.34 -17.05
N ASP A 216 24.17 -11.19 -16.51
CA ASP A 216 25.22 -10.30 -17.06
C ASP A 216 25.67 -10.72 -18.47
N ALA A 217 25.68 -12.02 -18.75
CA ALA A 217 26.01 -12.54 -20.08
C ALA A 217 24.92 -12.30 -21.15
N GLY A 218 23.75 -11.75 -20.76
CA GLY A 218 22.61 -11.65 -21.66
C GLY A 218 21.92 -13.00 -21.94
N SER A 219 21.15 -13.08 -23.00
CA SER A 219 20.38 -14.28 -23.36
C SER A 219 20.77 -14.94 -24.68
N ASP A 220 21.84 -14.48 -25.33
CA ASP A 220 22.31 -14.92 -26.65
C ASP A 220 21.16 -14.95 -27.69
N VAL A 221 20.94 -16.13 -28.29
CA VAL A 221 19.84 -16.35 -29.25
C VAL A 221 18.50 -16.64 -28.62
N ARG A 222 18.46 -16.82 -27.30
CA ARG A 222 17.19 -17.06 -26.56
C ARG A 222 16.58 -15.74 -26.13
N THR A 223 15.25 -15.65 -26.22
CA THR A 223 14.54 -14.51 -25.70
C THR A 223 14.18 -14.72 -24.22
N LEU A 224 14.13 -13.64 -23.46
CA LEU A 224 13.78 -13.63 -22.03
C LEU A 224 12.89 -12.42 -21.74
N SER A 225 11.87 -12.60 -20.92
CA SER A 225 11.07 -11.49 -20.38
C SER A 225 11.56 -11.09 -18.99
N THR A 226 11.36 -9.84 -18.59
CA THR A 226 11.69 -9.38 -17.23
C THR A 226 10.87 -10.11 -16.18
N THR A 227 9.60 -10.48 -16.47
CA THR A 227 8.80 -11.36 -15.60
C THR A 227 9.48 -12.72 -15.37
N THR A 228 9.95 -13.38 -16.44
CA THR A 228 10.68 -14.66 -16.30
C THR A 228 12.00 -14.48 -15.56
N ALA A 229 12.70 -13.37 -15.78
CA ALA A 229 13.93 -13.05 -15.06
C ALA A 229 13.68 -12.91 -13.56
N MET A 230 12.62 -12.21 -13.15
CA MET A 230 12.21 -12.07 -11.74
C MET A 230 11.93 -13.44 -11.10
N VAL A 231 11.15 -14.30 -11.77
CA VAL A 231 10.86 -15.64 -11.24
C VAL A 231 12.12 -16.47 -11.03
N ARG A 232 13.08 -16.40 -11.97
CA ARG A 232 14.39 -17.05 -11.82
C ARG A 232 15.19 -16.47 -10.65
N LEU A 233 15.13 -15.16 -10.46
CA LEU A 233 15.81 -14.46 -9.37
C LEU A 233 15.19 -14.88 -8.02
N LEU A 234 13.86 -14.85 -7.90
CA LEU A 234 13.16 -15.33 -6.72
C LEU A 234 13.46 -16.80 -6.40
N THR A 235 13.53 -17.66 -7.44
CA THR A 235 13.90 -19.09 -7.25
C THR A 235 15.29 -19.26 -6.63
N LYS A 236 16.22 -18.35 -6.93
CA LYS A 236 17.58 -18.38 -6.35
C LYS A 236 17.57 -17.76 -4.94
N LEU A 237 16.89 -16.63 -4.74
CA LEU A 237 16.77 -15.97 -3.45
C LEU A 237 16.12 -16.89 -2.41
N LEU A 238 15.06 -17.63 -2.76
CA LEU A 238 14.42 -18.63 -1.88
C LEU A 238 15.35 -19.77 -1.43
N LYS A 239 16.47 -19.97 -2.13
CA LYS A 239 17.49 -20.97 -1.80
C LYS A 239 18.72 -20.38 -1.11
N ASP A 240 18.80 -19.07 -1.01
CA ASP A 240 19.93 -18.39 -0.37
C ASP A 240 19.89 -18.64 1.16
N PRO A 241 21.01 -19.03 1.78
CA PRO A 241 21.04 -19.35 3.21
C PRO A 241 20.85 -18.15 4.14
N GLU A 242 21.11 -16.93 3.68
CA GLU A 242 21.01 -15.71 4.50
C GLU A 242 19.61 -15.08 4.45
N VAL A 243 18.92 -15.15 3.30
CA VAL A 243 17.65 -14.45 3.09
C VAL A 243 16.48 -15.37 2.72
N GLY A 244 16.73 -16.61 2.32
CA GLY A 244 15.72 -17.47 1.70
C GLY A 244 14.50 -17.73 2.57
N GLU A 245 14.68 -17.91 3.87
CA GLU A 245 13.58 -18.12 4.82
C GLU A 245 12.70 -16.88 5.05
N PHE A 246 13.21 -15.69 4.72
CA PHE A 246 12.49 -14.43 4.88
C PHE A 246 11.74 -13.98 3.62
N ILE A 247 11.97 -14.63 2.47
CA ILE A 247 11.32 -14.29 1.20
C ILE A 247 9.84 -14.71 1.24
N VAL A 248 8.94 -13.77 1.01
CA VAL A 248 7.49 -13.99 0.99
C VAL A 248 6.90 -13.53 -0.35
N PRO A 249 6.78 -14.42 -1.35
CA PRO A 249 6.04 -14.09 -2.57
C PRO A 249 4.54 -14.00 -2.27
N ILE A 250 3.89 -12.93 -2.72
CA ILE A 250 2.46 -12.68 -2.52
C ILE A 250 1.80 -12.53 -3.88
N VAL A 251 0.78 -13.33 -4.14
CA VAL A 251 0.05 -13.31 -5.41
C VAL A 251 -1.46 -13.25 -5.15
N PRO A 252 -2.26 -12.53 -5.95
CA PRO A 252 -3.71 -12.67 -5.87
C PRO A 252 -4.11 -14.05 -6.38
N ASP A 253 -4.17 -14.57 -7.40
CA ASP A 253 -4.45 -15.96 -7.84
C ASP A 253 -3.95 -16.21 -9.29
N GLU A 254 -3.00 -15.43 -9.72
CA GLU A 254 -2.54 -15.38 -11.11
C GLU A 254 -1.10 -15.89 -11.25
N ALA A 255 -0.68 -16.80 -10.35
CA ALA A 255 0.70 -17.28 -10.30
C ALA A 255 1.19 -17.83 -11.66
N ARG A 256 0.34 -18.56 -12.42
CA ARG A 256 0.70 -19.10 -13.73
C ARG A 256 0.85 -18.01 -14.80
N THR A 257 0.05 -16.96 -14.77
CA THR A 257 0.16 -15.82 -15.70
C THR A 257 1.51 -15.12 -15.57
N PHE A 258 2.05 -15.07 -14.36
CA PHE A 258 3.36 -14.49 -14.08
C PHE A 258 4.51 -15.52 -14.15
N GLY A 259 4.22 -16.78 -14.49
CA GLY A 259 5.23 -17.86 -14.49
C GLY A 259 5.73 -18.25 -13.11
N MET A 260 5.04 -17.82 -12.03
CA MET A 260 5.40 -18.10 -10.63
C MET A 260 5.05 -19.54 -10.20
N ASP A 261 4.33 -20.30 -11.03
CA ASP A 261 4.09 -21.74 -10.84
C ASP A 261 5.39 -22.54 -10.70
N ALA A 262 6.50 -22.05 -11.27
CA ALA A 262 7.81 -22.60 -11.04
C ALA A 262 8.25 -22.57 -9.56
N LEU A 263 7.71 -21.68 -8.75
CA LEU A 263 8.00 -21.55 -7.31
C LEU A 263 7.23 -22.56 -6.46
N PHE A 264 6.15 -23.18 -6.95
CA PHE A 264 5.34 -24.10 -6.15
C PHE A 264 6.14 -25.27 -5.55
N LYS A 265 7.13 -25.79 -6.29
CA LYS A 265 8.01 -26.84 -5.81
C LYS A 265 9.06 -26.38 -4.79
N VAL A 266 9.49 -25.12 -4.90
CA VAL A 266 10.57 -24.56 -4.09
C VAL A 266 10.03 -24.03 -2.77
N ALA A 267 8.93 -23.28 -2.82
CA ALA A 267 8.39 -22.55 -1.69
C ALA A 267 7.05 -23.11 -1.18
N GLY A 268 6.22 -23.69 -2.07
CA GLY A 268 4.86 -24.08 -1.72
C GLY A 268 3.94 -22.89 -1.45
N ILE A 269 2.64 -23.11 -1.63
CA ILE A 269 1.60 -22.14 -1.24
C ILE A 269 1.25 -22.41 0.23
N TYR A 270 1.25 -21.39 1.05
CA TYR A 270 0.90 -21.54 2.45
C TYR A 270 -0.56 -21.96 2.62
N SER A 271 -0.78 -23.02 3.36
CA SER A 271 -2.10 -23.46 3.80
C SER A 271 -1.99 -24.04 5.22
N PRO A 272 -2.75 -23.54 6.21
CA PRO A 272 -2.67 -24.02 7.59
C PRO A 272 -3.05 -25.51 7.74
N ASP A 273 -3.82 -26.04 6.79
CA ASP A 273 -4.28 -27.43 6.75
C ASP A 273 -3.42 -28.33 5.84
N GLY A 274 -2.46 -27.77 5.12
CA GLY A 274 -1.76 -28.45 4.04
C GLY A 274 -2.70 -28.80 2.87
N GLN A 275 -2.24 -29.64 1.97
CA GLN A 275 -3.01 -30.04 0.78
C GLN A 275 -3.88 -31.28 1.05
N ARG A 276 -5.19 -31.11 1.12
CA ARG A 276 -6.17 -32.16 1.45
C ARG A 276 -6.78 -32.86 0.23
N TYR A 277 -6.34 -32.54 -0.98
CA TYR A 277 -6.84 -33.06 -2.24
C TYR A 277 -5.71 -33.32 -3.24
N THR A 278 -6.00 -34.07 -4.29
CA THR A 278 -5.08 -34.24 -5.41
C THR A 278 -5.42 -33.21 -6.48
N PRO A 279 -4.50 -32.28 -6.84
CA PRO A 279 -4.76 -31.29 -7.86
C PRO A 279 -4.93 -31.94 -9.24
N VAL A 280 -5.74 -31.32 -10.11
CA VAL A 280 -5.98 -31.83 -11.48
C VAL A 280 -4.73 -31.91 -12.33
N ASP A 281 -3.72 -31.14 -11.99
CA ASP A 281 -2.41 -31.07 -12.66
C ASP A 281 -1.30 -31.81 -11.88
N ALA A 282 -1.65 -32.77 -11.03
CA ALA A 282 -0.70 -33.48 -10.17
C ALA A 282 0.48 -34.10 -10.92
N GLU A 283 0.27 -34.51 -12.19
CA GLU A 283 1.31 -35.07 -13.04
C GLU A 283 2.15 -34.00 -13.78
N ALA A 284 1.75 -32.72 -13.70
CA ALA A 284 2.50 -31.65 -14.33
C ALA A 284 3.82 -31.36 -13.61
N LEU A 285 4.81 -30.86 -14.36
CA LEU A 285 6.11 -30.50 -13.80
C LEU A 285 5.99 -29.45 -12.67
N ASN A 286 5.10 -28.47 -12.83
CA ASN A 286 4.80 -27.41 -11.88
C ASN A 286 3.36 -27.57 -11.35
N SER A 287 3.08 -28.73 -10.71
CA SER A 287 1.78 -28.97 -10.10
C SER A 287 1.49 -28.01 -8.95
N TYR A 288 0.24 -27.65 -8.80
CA TYR A 288 -0.24 -26.84 -7.68
C TYR A 288 0.09 -27.55 -6.36
N ARG A 289 0.72 -26.85 -5.42
CA ARG A 289 1.17 -27.43 -4.15
C ARG A 289 0.91 -26.48 -2.98
N GLU A 290 0.04 -26.91 -2.08
CA GLU A 290 -0.18 -26.29 -0.77
C GLU A 290 0.61 -27.01 0.31
N ALA A 291 1.14 -26.26 1.29
CA ALA A 291 1.93 -26.79 2.38
C ALA A 291 1.79 -25.94 3.64
N ILE A 292 1.88 -26.58 4.81
CA ILE A 292 1.82 -25.89 6.12
C ILE A 292 3.01 -24.93 6.29
N ASP A 293 4.15 -25.28 5.73
CA ASP A 293 5.38 -24.51 5.70
C ASP A 293 5.59 -23.73 4.40
N GLY A 294 4.52 -23.52 3.61
CA GLY A 294 4.57 -22.75 2.37
C GLY A 294 4.93 -21.29 2.62
N GLN A 295 5.73 -20.71 1.71
CA GLN A 295 6.13 -19.29 1.77
C GLN A 295 5.33 -18.39 0.83
N ILE A 296 4.63 -18.95 -0.17
CA ILE A 296 3.80 -18.19 -1.10
C ILE A 296 2.45 -17.92 -0.45
N LEU A 297 2.08 -16.64 -0.32
CA LEU A 297 0.74 -16.24 0.09
C LEU A 297 -0.13 -16.03 -1.17
N GLN A 298 -1.16 -16.86 -1.32
CA GLN A 298 -2.13 -16.76 -2.39
C GLN A 298 -3.49 -16.38 -1.82
N GLU A 299 -3.92 -15.14 -2.11
CA GLU A 299 -5.06 -14.49 -1.45
C GLU A 299 -6.39 -14.66 -2.20
N GLY A 300 -6.37 -15.33 -3.36
CA GLY A 300 -7.47 -15.27 -4.33
C GLY A 300 -7.44 -13.95 -5.12
N ILE A 301 -8.31 -13.78 -6.11
CA ILE A 301 -8.38 -12.56 -6.94
C ILE A 301 -8.92 -11.39 -6.10
N CYS A 302 -8.10 -10.92 -5.18
CA CYS A 302 -8.42 -9.86 -4.23
C CYS A 302 -7.16 -9.03 -3.91
N GLU A 303 -6.94 -7.96 -4.63
CA GLU A 303 -5.79 -7.06 -4.43
C GLU A 303 -5.79 -6.44 -3.04
N ALA A 304 -6.97 -6.17 -2.46
CA ALA A 304 -7.08 -5.63 -1.10
C ALA A 304 -6.60 -6.63 -0.03
N GLY A 305 -6.87 -7.92 -0.19
CA GLY A 305 -6.32 -8.98 0.68
C GLY A 305 -4.81 -9.11 0.50
N ALA A 306 -4.35 -9.16 -0.75
CA ALA A 306 -2.93 -9.30 -1.06
C ALA A 306 -2.08 -8.13 -0.53
N ILE A 307 -2.54 -6.87 -0.66
CA ILE A 307 -1.82 -5.72 -0.09
C ILE A 307 -1.86 -5.71 1.44
N ALA A 308 -2.93 -6.21 2.08
CA ALA A 308 -2.99 -6.35 3.53
C ALA A 308 -1.93 -7.35 4.03
N SER A 309 -1.78 -8.50 3.36
CA SER A 309 -0.71 -9.47 3.62
C SER A 309 0.68 -8.89 3.36
N PHE A 310 0.84 -8.07 2.31
CA PHE A 310 2.08 -7.35 2.04
C PHE A 310 2.46 -6.39 3.17
N ILE A 311 1.50 -5.60 3.68
CA ILE A 311 1.71 -4.69 4.80
C ILE A 311 2.10 -5.48 6.05
N ALA A 312 1.38 -6.56 6.35
CA ALA A 312 1.67 -7.40 7.51
C ALA A 312 3.09 -8.01 7.44
N ALA A 313 3.48 -8.55 6.29
CA ALA A 313 4.82 -9.07 6.08
C ALA A 313 5.87 -7.96 6.14
N GLY A 314 5.68 -6.85 5.42
CA GLY A 314 6.65 -5.76 5.33
C GLY A 314 6.82 -4.92 6.59
N THR A 315 5.94 -5.09 7.60
CA THR A 315 6.05 -4.46 8.93
C THR A 315 6.41 -5.46 10.03
N ALA A 316 6.58 -6.74 9.71
CA ALA A 316 6.89 -7.80 10.68
C ALA A 316 8.23 -7.57 11.41
N TYR A 317 9.17 -6.89 10.77
CA TYR A 317 10.45 -6.51 11.39
C TYR A 317 10.26 -5.66 12.65
N ALA A 318 9.29 -4.76 12.65
CA ALA A 318 8.99 -3.88 13.79
C ALA A 318 8.03 -4.56 14.80
N THR A 319 7.11 -5.40 14.33
CA THR A 319 6.05 -5.99 15.15
C THR A 319 6.48 -7.29 15.83
N PHE A 320 7.21 -8.16 15.10
CA PHE A 320 7.55 -9.52 15.53
C PHE A 320 9.05 -9.80 15.57
N ALA A 321 9.91 -8.82 15.29
CA ALA A 321 11.35 -9.01 15.13
C ALA A 321 11.72 -9.99 13.99
N VAL A 322 10.89 -10.11 12.96
CA VAL A 322 11.10 -11.00 11.82
C VAL A 322 11.21 -10.16 10.54
N PRO A 323 12.41 -10.03 9.95
CA PRO A 323 12.64 -9.15 8.79
C PRO A 323 12.24 -9.83 7.47
N THR A 324 10.96 -10.14 7.31
CA THR A 324 10.44 -10.74 6.07
C THR A 324 10.57 -9.80 4.89
N ILE A 325 10.88 -10.36 3.72
CA ILE A 325 11.08 -9.64 2.46
C ILE A 325 9.92 -9.97 1.51
N PRO A 326 8.82 -9.20 1.55
CA PRO A 326 7.68 -9.48 0.70
C PRO A 326 7.90 -9.01 -0.74
N PHE A 327 7.48 -9.86 -1.69
CA PHE A 327 7.39 -9.59 -3.12
C PHE A 327 5.94 -9.75 -3.56
N TYR A 328 5.20 -8.65 -3.64
CA TYR A 328 3.80 -8.66 -4.04
C TYR A 328 3.68 -8.38 -5.54
N ILE A 329 3.27 -9.39 -6.32
CA ILE A 329 3.01 -9.27 -7.75
C ILE A 329 1.51 -9.06 -8.01
N PHE A 330 1.20 -8.16 -8.92
CA PHE A 330 -0.15 -7.85 -9.37
C PHE A 330 -0.13 -7.43 -10.85
N TYR A 331 -1.28 -7.48 -11.51
CA TYR A 331 -1.40 -6.81 -12.80
C TYR A 331 -1.14 -5.32 -12.59
N SER A 332 -0.18 -4.76 -13.33
CA SER A 332 0.25 -3.37 -13.21
C SER A 332 -0.94 -2.40 -13.20
N MET A 333 -1.94 -2.63 -14.05
CA MET A 333 -3.17 -1.84 -14.10
C MET A 333 -4.00 -1.88 -12.81
N PHE A 334 -3.88 -2.94 -12.00
CA PHE A 334 -4.75 -3.13 -10.83
C PHE A 334 -4.09 -2.80 -9.49
N GLY A 335 -2.83 -2.37 -9.48
CA GLY A 335 -2.12 -1.94 -8.29
C GLY A 335 -2.65 -0.60 -7.77
N PHE A 336 -2.09 0.49 -8.24
CA PHE A 336 -2.43 1.84 -7.75
C PHE A 336 -3.90 2.24 -7.98
N GLN A 337 -4.57 1.71 -9.01
CA GLN A 337 -5.99 1.99 -9.26
C GLN A 337 -6.95 1.33 -8.28
N ARG A 338 -6.57 0.18 -7.69
CA ARG A 338 -7.44 -0.57 -6.76
C ARG A 338 -7.03 -0.42 -5.31
N VAL A 339 -5.72 -0.35 -5.04
CA VAL A 339 -5.17 -0.36 -3.68
C VAL A 339 -4.19 0.80 -3.41
N GLY A 340 -4.28 1.88 -4.17
CA GLY A 340 -3.39 3.03 -4.06
C GLY A 340 -3.42 3.69 -2.67
N ASP A 341 -4.59 3.79 -2.03
CA ASP A 341 -4.73 4.28 -0.66
C ASP A 341 -4.05 3.36 0.37
N MET A 342 -4.09 2.04 0.15
CA MET A 342 -3.38 1.07 0.99
C MET A 342 -1.87 1.08 0.72
N ILE A 343 -1.42 1.36 -0.52
CA ILE A 343 0.00 1.60 -0.81
C ILE A 343 0.49 2.86 -0.11
N TRP A 344 -0.32 3.94 -0.10
CA TRP A 344 -0.02 5.13 0.67
C TRP A 344 0.09 4.83 2.17
N ALA A 345 -0.90 4.13 2.73
CA ALA A 345 -0.89 3.71 4.14
C ALA A 345 0.31 2.80 4.45
N SER A 346 0.67 1.89 3.54
CA SER A 346 1.86 1.03 3.63
C SER A 346 3.14 1.85 3.78
N ALA A 347 3.30 2.88 2.93
CA ALA A 347 4.43 3.80 2.99
C ALA A 347 4.47 4.59 4.33
N ASP A 348 3.33 5.10 4.78
CA ASP A 348 3.19 5.82 6.05
C ASP A 348 3.47 4.92 7.27
N MET A 349 3.19 3.63 7.16
CA MET A 349 3.50 2.60 8.16
C MET A 349 4.96 2.09 8.11
N MET A 350 5.81 2.66 7.26
CA MET A 350 7.22 2.25 7.09
C MET A 350 7.36 0.78 6.65
N THR A 351 6.43 0.31 5.82
CA THR A 351 6.49 -1.03 5.23
C THR A 351 7.70 -1.15 4.30
N ARG A 352 8.42 -2.27 4.35
CA ARG A 352 9.55 -2.58 3.48
C ARG A 352 9.19 -3.72 2.53
N GLY A 353 9.54 -3.62 1.25
CA GLY A 353 9.27 -4.69 0.30
C GLY A 353 9.16 -4.24 -1.15
N PHE A 354 8.86 -5.21 -2.01
CA PHE A 354 8.78 -5.04 -3.45
C PHE A 354 7.34 -5.18 -3.95
N LEU A 355 6.85 -4.14 -4.61
CA LEU A 355 5.63 -4.13 -5.39
C LEU A 355 6.03 -4.44 -6.84
N LEU A 356 5.47 -5.48 -7.42
CA LEU A 356 5.81 -5.97 -8.75
C LEU A 356 4.63 -5.77 -9.69
N GLY A 357 4.72 -4.75 -10.56
CA GLY A 357 3.72 -4.48 -11.59
C GLY A 357 3.90 -5.43 -12.78
N GLY A 358 3.28 -6.58 -12.72
CA GLY A 358 3.32 -7.58 -13.79
C GLY A 358 2.45 -7.19 -14.98
N THR A 359 2.68 -7.81 -16.15
CA THR A 359 1.96 -7.52 -17.40
C THR A 359 1.95 -6.02 -17.74
N ALA A 360 3.05 -5.33 -17.45
CA ALA A 360 3.16 -3.89 -17.59
C ALA A 360 3.15 -3.45 -19.07
N GLY A 361 2.90 -2.15 -19.25
CA GLY A 361 2.94 -1.48 -20.56
C GLY A 361 1.66 -1.56 -21.35
N ARG A 362 1.36 -0.47 -22.05
CA ARG A 362 0.10 -0.34 -22.81
C ARG A 362 0.18 -1.02 -24.17
N THR A 363 1.34 -1.03 -24.82
CA THR A 363 1.55 -1.70 -26.11
C THR A 363 2.16 -3.08 -25.97
N THR A 364 2.75 -3.37 -24.83
CA THR A 364 3.50 -4.62 -24.59
C THR A 364 2.56 -5.75 -24.19
N LEU A 365 1.52 -5.48 -23.44
CA LEU A 365 0.50 -6.47 -23.12
C LEU A 365 -0.44 -6.65 -24.32
N ASN A 366 -0.52 -7.86 -24.86
CA ASN A 366 -1.43 -8.23 -25.93
C ASN A 366 -2.14 -9.55 -25.60
N GLY A 367 -3.23 -9.82 -26.30
CA GLY A 367 -4.03 -11.04 -26.12
C GLY A 367 -4.97 -11.00 -24.92
N GLU A 368 -5.02 -9.89 -24.19
CA GLU A 368 -5.94 -9.64 -23.09
C GLU A 368 -6.80 -8.41 -23.34
N GLY A 369 -7.82 -8.19 -22.50
CA GLY A 369 -8.68 -7.03 -22.63
C GLY A 369 -7.95 -5.72 -22.33
N LEU A 370 -8.37 -4.64 -22.99
CA LEU A 370 -7.76 -3.31 -22.88
C LEU A 370 -7.74 -2.77 -21.43
N GLN A 371 -8.60 -3.28 -20.55
CA GLN A 371 -8.63 -2.92 -19.12
C GLN A 371 -7.39 -3.39 -18.35
N HIS A 372 -6.58 -4.28 -18.90
CA HIS A 372 -5.32 -4.72 -18.29
C HIS A 372 -4.11 -3.88 -18.74
N GLN A 373 -4.27 -3.04 -19.76
CA GLN A 373 -3.16 -2.27 -20.34
C GLN A 373 -2.85 -1.01 -19.52
N ASP A 374 -1.84 -1.10 -18.70
CA ASP A 374 -1.35 0.01 -17.88
C ASP A 374 -0.53 1.02 -18.70
N GLY A 375 -0.85 2.28 -18.55
CA GLY A 375 -0.08 3.37 -19.17
C GLY A 375 0.25 4.51 -18.18
N HIS A 376 -0.06 4.38 -16.87
CA HIS A 376 0.03 5.52 -15.95
C HIS A 376 0.42 5.19 -14.50
N SER A 377 0.60 3.93 -14.14
CA SER A 377 0.98 3.53 -12.78
C SER A 377 2.25 4.21 -12.27
N PRO A 378 3.32 4.44 -13.07
CA PRO A 378 4.50 5.15 -12.58
C PRO A 378 4.21 6.58 -12.12
N ILE A 379 3.26 7.27 -12.78
CA ILE A 379 2.82 8.61 -12.36
C ILE A 379 2.07 8.56 -11.02
N LEU A 380 1.21 7.57 -10.82
CA LEU A 380 0.53 7.39 -9.54
C LEU A 380 1.53 7.05 -8.43
N ALA A 381 2.49 6.17 -8.72
CA ALA A 381 3.54 5.78 -7.78
C ALA A 381 4.44 6.96 -7.38
N SER A 382 4.71 7.90 -8.29
CA SER A 382 5.56 9.07 -8.03
C SER A 382 5.03 9.97 -6.91
N THR A 383 3.72 9.90 -6.63
CA THR A 383 3.08 10.69 -5.57
C THR A 383 3.33 10.15 -4.16
N VAL A 384 3.81 8.91 -4.02
CA VAL A 384 4.09 8.28 -2.72
C VAL A 384 5.55 8.49 -2.35
N PRO A 385 5.88 9.22 -1.27
CA PRO A 385 7.25 9.72 -1.02
C PRO A 385 8.32 8.64 -0.88
N SER A 386 8.01 7.50 -0.24
CA SER A 386 8.98 6.41 0.01
C SER A 386 8.96 5.30 -1.05
N VAL A 387 8.13 5.41 -2.10
CA VAL A 387 8.10 4.44 -3.20
C VAL A 387 9.12 4.82 -4.26
N ARG A 388 10.11 3.97 -4.46
CA ARG A 388 11.06 4.03 -5.58
C ARG A 388 10.50 3.27 -6.77
N THR A 389 10.37 3.94 -7.90
CA THR A 389 9.64 3.42 -9.07
C THR A 389 10.60 3.18 -10.23
N TYR A 390 10.67 1.95 -10.76
CA TYR A 390 11.60 1.60 -11.83
C TYR A 390 10.92 0.83 -12.96
N ASP A 391 11.37 1.10 -14.19
CA ASP A 391 10.94 0.51 -15.46
C ASP A 391 12.13 -0.12 -16.21
N PRO A 392 12.70 -1.24 -15.70
CA PRO A 392 13.86 -1.87 -16.29
C PRO A 392 13.56 -2.54 -17.64
N ALA A 393 14.43 -2.36 -18.61
CA ALA A 393 14.36 -3.00 -19.92
C ALA A 393 15.05 -4.38 -19.93
N PHE A 394 16.15 -4.52 -19.21
CA PHE A 394 17.00 -5.70 -19.24
C PHE A 394 16.94 -6.52 -17.94
N ALA A 395 17.16 -7.83 -18.07
CA ALA A 395 17.15 -8.73 -16.92
C ALA A 395 18.25 -8.41 -15.89
N TRP A 396 19.43 -7.94 -16.34
CA TRP A 396 20.50 -7.54 -15.44
C TRP A 396 20.21 -6.19 -14.76
N GLU A 397 19.50 -5.23 -15.40
CA GLU A 397 19.00 -4.03 -14.70
C GLU A 397 18.06 -4.41 -13.56
N LEU A 398 17.11 -5.32 -13.83
CA LEU A 398 16.19 -5.83 -12.81
C LEU A 398 16.94 -6.48 -11.66
N ALA A 399 17.97 -7.28 -11.93
CA ALA A 399 18.80 -7.92 -10.90
C ALA A 399 19.55 -6.90 -10.03
N ILE A 400 20.11 -5.84 -10.64
CA ILE A 400 20.74 -4.73 -9.91
C ILE A 400 19.73 -4.04 -8.98
N LEU A 401 18.52 -3.74 -9.48
CA LEU A 401 17.48 -3.07 -8.70
C LEU A 401 17.00 -3.92 -7.52
N VAL A 402 16.81 -5.22 -7.70
CA VAL A 402 16.42 -6.12 -6.60
C VAL A 402 17.55 -6.23 -5.57
N ARG A 403 18.82 -6.36 -6.00
CA ARG A 403 19.97 -6.33 -5.09
C ARG A 403 20.02 -5.04 -4.29
N PHE A 404 19.88 -3.92 -4.97
CA PHE A 404 19.89 -2.59 -4.34
C PHE A 404 18.75 -2.44 -3.34
N GLY A 405 17.53 -2.86 -3.68
CA GLY A 405 16.37 -2.79 -2.79
C GLY A 405 16.54 -3.65 -1.53
N ILE A 406 17.05 -4.89 -1.67
CA ILE A 406 17.37 -5.74 -0.51
C ILE A 406 18.44 -5.09 0.37
N GLN A 407 19.51 -4.57 -0.23
CA GLN A 407 20.58 -3.89 0.48
C GLN A 407 20.03 -2.69 1.28
N ARG A 408 19.25 -1.83 0.63
CA ARG A 408 18.67 -0.64 1.24
C ARG A 408 17.73 -0.96 2.39
N MET A 409 16.72 -1.82 2.14
CA MET A 409 15.62 -2.04 3.07
C MET A 409 15.97 -2.99 4.23
N PHE A 410 16.79 -4.01 3.98
CA PHE A 410 16.97 -5.11 4.92
C PHE A 410 18.39 -5.27 5.47
N VAL A 411 19.38 -4.64 4.84
CA VAL A 411 20.77 -4.60 5.33
C VAL A 411 21.08 -3.23 5.95
N GLU A 412 20.62 -2.15 5.32
CA GLU A 412 20.85 -0.75 5.76
C GLU A 412 19.65 -0.14 6.51
N ASP A 413 18.55 -0.87 6.63
CA ASP A 413 17.35 -0.51 7.41
C ASP A 413 16.61 0.75 6.96
N HIS A 414 16.62 1.07 5.65
CA HIS A 414 15.84 2.18 5.11
C HIS A 414 14.37 1.81 4.93
N ASP A 415 13.47 2.72 5.31
CA ASP A 415 12.02 2.56 5.20
C ASP A 415 11.56 3.01 3.80
N GLU A 416 11.77 2.15 2.82
CA GLU A 416 11.47 2.36 1.40
C GLU A 416 10.64 1.21 0.85
N LEU A 417 9.93 1.47 -0.24
CA LEU A 417 9.23 0.49 -1.06
C LEU A 417 9.79 0.56 -2.49
N PHE A 418 9.95 -0.58 -3.13
CA PHE A 418 10.37 -0.64 -4.54
C PHE A 418 9.20 -1.07 -5.40
N TYR A 419 8.82 -0.24 -6.39
CA TYR A 419 7.84 -0.59 -7.41
C TYR A 419 8.58 -0.85 -8.73
N LEU A 420 8.55 -2.12 -9.18
CA LEU A 420 9.25 -2.59 -10.38
C LEU A 420 8.23 -3.02 -11.43
N MET A 421 8.28 -2.41 -12.62
CA MET A 421 7.48 -2.83 -13.77
C MET A 421 8.11 -4.06 -14.42
N MET A 422 7.26 -5.04 -14.79
CA MET A 422 7.69 -6.29 -15.40
C MET A 422 6.84 -6.65 -16.60
N TYR A 423 7.48 -7.11 -17.64
CA TYR A 423 6.90 -7.37 -18.96
C TYR A 423 6.91 -8.85 -19.30
N ASN A 424 5.85 -9.32 -19.95
CA ASN A 424 5.75 -10.70 -20.45
C ASN A 424 6.32 -10.87 -21.87
N GLU A 425 6.65 -9.77 -22.56
CA GLU A 425 7.28 -9.86 -23.87
C GLU A 425 8.71 -10.41 -23.74
N ALA A 426 8.95 -11.53 -24.40
CA ALA A 426 10.26 -12.13 -24.42
C ALA A 426 11.12 -11.49 -25.54
N LEU A 427 12.19 -10.82 -25.15
CA LEU A 427 13.09 -10.07 -26.01
C LEU A 427 14.53 -10.63 -25.92
N PRO A 428 15.37 -10.44 -26.94
CA PRO A 428 16.79 -10.78 -26.85
C PRO A 428 17.47 -9.81 -25.86
N MET A 429 17.96 -10.33 -24.73
CA MET A 429 18.63 -9.53 -23.72
C MET A 429 20.11 -9.34 -24.09
N PRO A 430 20.63 -8.12 -24.28
CA PRO A 430 22.04 -7.88 -24.50
C PRO A 430 22.84 -8.24 -23.24
N ALA A 431 24.12 -8.57 -23.45
CA ALA A 431 25.08 -8.69 -22.36
C ALA A 431 25.22 -7.33 -21.66
N ARG A 432 25.43 -7.37 -20.35
CA ARG A 432 25.70 -6.17 -19.55
C ARG A 432 26.99 -5.50 -20.10
N PRO A 433 26.93 -4.20 -20.42
CA PRO A 433 28.11 -3.48 -20.82
C PRO A 433 29.16 -3.41 -19.71
N ASP A 434 30.42 -3.52 -20.08
CA ASP A 434 31.57 -3.39 -19.16
C ASP A 434 32.11 -1.96 -19.25
N HIS A 435 31.38 -1.00 -18.71
CA HIS A 435 31.83 0.40 -18.65
C HIS A 435 31.22 1.15 -17.45
N GLY A 436 32.05 1.99 -16.83
CA GLY A 436 31.68 2.98 -15.85
C GLY A 436 30.91 2.46 -14.63
N ASP A 437 30.25 3.37 -13.95
CA ASP A 437 29.42 3.09 -12.78
C ASP A 437 27.99 2.73 -13.19
N LEU A 438 27.86 1.65 -13.99
CA LEU A 438 26.59 1.22 -14.57
C LEU A 438 25.54 0.93 -13.50
N ASP A 439 25.95 0.29 -12.39
CA ASP A 439 25.04 -0.02 -11.28
C ASP A 439 24.48 1.27 -10.67
N GLU A 440 25.32 2.29 -10.49
CA GLU A 440 24.88 3.59 -10.02
C GLU A 440 23.88 4.23 -10.98
N GLY A 441 24.16 4.21 -12.28
CA GLY A 441 23.26 4.71 -13.30
C GLY A 441 21.90 4.03 -13.30
N VAL A 442 21.88 2.69 -13.16
CA VAL A 442 20.62 1.92 -13.06
C VAL A 442 19.79 2.34 -11.83
N VAL A 443 20.41 2.50 -10.67
CA VAL A 443 19.68 2.82 -9.43
C VAL A 443 19.34 4.29 -9.31
N ARG A 444 20.10 5.19 -9.95
CA ARG A 444 19.79 6.64 -10.01
C ARG A 444 18.79 7.02 -11.10
N GLY A 445 18.39 6.05 -11.94
CA GLY A 445 17.27 6.19 -12.87
C GLY A 445 17.64 6.30 -14.34
N GLY A 446 18.92 6.31 -14.72
CA GLY A 446 19.33 6.31 -16.14
C GLY A 446 20.83 6.34 -16.34
N TYR A 447 21.25 5.83 -17.50
CA TYR A 447 22.65 5.78 -17.93
C TYR A 447 22.74 5.78 -19.45
N GLN A 448 23.91 6.14 -19.98
CA GLN A 448 24.19 6.03 -21.43
C GLN A 448 24.47 4.58 -21.80
N LEU A 449 23.56 3.98 -22.59
CA LEU A 449 23.70 2.60 -23.07
C LEU A 449 24.65 2.53 -24.28
N GLU A 450 24.52 3.46 -25.24
CA GLU A 450 25.35 3.52 -26.45
C GLU A 450 25.81 4.96 -26.67
N PRO A 451 27.08 5.23 -26.83
CA PRO A 451 27.59 6.57 -27.10
C PRO A 451 27.24 7.04 -28.52
N ALA A 452 27.18 8.36 -28.68
CA ALA A 452 27.10 8.98 -30.00
C ALA A 452 28.40 8.71 -30.78
N MET A 453 28.28 8.34 -32.07
CA MET A 453 29.40 8.06 -32.96
C MET A 453 29.23 8.78 -34.30
N GLY A 454 30.31 9.32 -34.86
CA GLY A 454 30.31 10.05 -36.13
C GLY A 454 30.10 11.56 -35.97
N ASP A 455 30.26 12.28 -37.08
CA ASP A 455 30.25 13.75 -37.13
C ASP A 455 28.92 14.35 -37.65
N GLY A 456 27.90 13.51 -37.80
CA GLY A 456 26.56 13.94 -38.27
C GLY A 456 25.75 14.72 -37.24
N PRO A 457 24.52 15.13 -37.60
CA PRO A 457 23.62 15.78 -36.67
C PRO A 457 23.40 14.96 -35.39
N ARG A 458 23.62 15.58 -34.24
CA ARG A 458 23.52 14.89 -32.94
C ARG A 458 22.11 14.79 -32.44
N VAL A 459 21.78 13.65 -31.85
CA VAL A 459 20.49 13.43 -31.20
C VAL A 459 20.64 12.43 -30.05
N ASN A 460 19.98 12.70 -28.94
CA ASN A 460 19.82 11.75 -27.82
C ASN A 460 18.48 11.03 -27.94
N LEU A 461 18.49 9.70 -27.80
CA LEU A 461 17.31 8.86 -27.75
C LEU A 461 17.22 8.20 -26.38
N LEU A 462 16.13 8.43 -25.66
CA LEU A 462 15.84 7.90 -24.33
C LEU A 462 14.74 6.86 -24.44
N GLY A 463 14.95 5.69 -23.85
CA GLY A 463 13.95 4.63 -23.79
C GLY A 463 13.84 4.02 -22.40
N SER A 464 12.66 3.49 -22.05
CA SER A 464 12.41 2.73 -20.83
C SER A 464 11.67 1.43 -21.14
N GLY A 465 11.82 0.43 -20.28
CA GLY A 465 11.18 -0.86 -20.44
C GLY A 465 11.34 -1.45 -21.83
N THR A 466 10.29 -2.07 -22.37
CA THR A 466 10.34 -2.70 -23.70
C THR A 466 10.50 -1.71 -24.86
N ILE A 467 10.13 -0.45 -24.69
CA ILE A 467 10.26 0.57 -25.74
C ILE A 467 11.73 0.95 -25.96
N LEU A 468 12.65 0.66 -25.03
CA LEU A 468 14.08 0.83 -25.27
C LEU A 468 14.55 0.03 -26.49
N PHE A 469 13.97 -1.13 -26.78
CA PHE A 469 14.31 -1.93 -27.98
C PHE A 469 13.87 -1.23 -29.28
N GLU A 470 12.74 -0.54 -29.28
CA GLU A 470 12.31 0.31 -30.40
C GLU A 470 13.23 1.53 -30.57
N VAL A 471 13.68 2.10 -29.46
CA VAL A 471 14.68 3.19 -29.45
C VAL A 471 16.00 2.74 -30.05
N MET A 472 16.50 1.55 -29.68
CA MET A 472 17.74 0.99 -30.25
C MET A 472 17.61 0.75 -31.77
N GLN A 473 16.46 0.28 -32.24
CA GLN A 473 16.21 0.12 -33.70
C GLN A 473 16.13 1.46 -34.41
N ALA A 474 15.49 2.46 -33.81
CA ALA A 474 15.46 3.83 -34.34
C ALA A 474 16.87 4.43 -34.43
N ALA A 475 17.72 4.21 -33.42
CA ALA A 475 19.10 4.65 -33.40
C ALA A 475 19.90 4.00 -34.53
N ALA A 476 19.73 2.69 -34.76
CA ALA A 476 20.39 1.99 -35.89
C ALA A 476 20.00 2.56 -37.25
N THR A 477 18.70 2.88 -37.43
CA THR A 477 18.19 3.52 -38.65
C THR A 477 18.81 4.90 -38.87
N LEU A 478 18.78 5.75 -37.84
CA LEU A 478 19.33 7.11 -37.92
C LEU A 478 20.84 7.13 -38.15
N ARG A 479 21.58 6.21 -37.55
CA ARG A 479 23.04 6.05 -37.80
C ARG A 479 23.33 5.67 -39.26
N GLN A 480 22.50 4.82 -39.87
CA GLN A 480 22.60 4.51 -41.31
C GLN A 480 22.32 5.74 -42.20
N GLU A 481 21.51 6.68 -41.72
CA GLU A 481 21.22 7.95 -42.37
C GLU A 481 22.27 9.05 -42.07
N GLY A 482 23.32 8.70 -41.31
CA GLY A 482 24.45 9.60 -41.02
C GLY A 482 24.26 10.49 -39.78
N TYR A 483 23.29 10.20 -38.90
CA TYR A 483 23.17 10.88 -37.61
C TYR A 483 24.17 10.34 -36.58
N SER A 484 24.61 11.19 -35.66
CA SER A 484 25.36 10.84 -34.47
C SER A 484 24.40 10.65 -33.28
N VAL A 485 24.06 9.40 -32.95
CA VAL A 485 23.01 9.04 -32.02
C VAL A 485 23.56 8.46 -30.73
N ALA A 486 23.27 9.07 -29.59
CA ALA A 486 23.43 8.47 -28.27
C ALA A 486 22.12 7.81 -27.81
N VAL A 487 22.22 6.61 -27.21
CA VAL A 487 21.08 5.89 -26.64
C VAL A 487 21.22 5.83 -25.13
N TYR A 488 20.15 6.15 -24.42
CA TYR A 488 20.07 6.09 -22.98
C TYR A 488 18.98 5.12 -22.53
N SER A 489 19.32 4.22 -21.58
CA SER A 489 18.34 3.46 -20.83
C SER A 489 17.90 4.30 -19.64
N ILE A 490 16.61 4.59 -19.57
CA ILE A 490 16.01 5.31 -18.43
C ILE A 490 15.24 4.30 -17.60
N THR A 491 15.85 3.89 -16.53
CA THR A 491 15.25 2.92 -15.60
C THR A 491 14.23 3.58 -14.66
N SER A 492 14.31 4.91 -14.46
CA SER A 492 13.33 5.66 -13.66
C SER A 492 13.32 7.15 -13.96
N TYR A 493 12.29 7.62 -14.62
CA TYR A 493 12.01 9.06 -14.73
C TYR A 493 11.67 9.70 -13.38
N VAL A 494 11.07 8.93 -12.47
CA VAL A 494 10.67 9.40 -11.14
C VAL A 494 11.89 9.69 -10.26
N GLU A 495 12.85 8.76 -10.19
CA GLU A 495 14.07 8.96 -9.38
C GLU A 495 14.96 10.06 -9.99
N LEU A 496 15.05 10.16 -11.32
CA LEU A 496 15.76 11.26 -11.98
C LEU A 496 15.15 12.63 -11.65
N ALA A 497 13.81 12.74 -11.66
CA ALA A 497 13.12 13.98 -11.32
C ALA A 497 13.34 14.35 -9.83
N ARG A 498 13.19 13.39 -8.92
CA ARG A 498 13.43 13.58 -7.48
C ARG A 498 14.89 13.99 -7.19
N ASP A 499 15.84 13.39 -7.89
CA ASP A 499 17.25 13.74 -7.76
C ASP A 499 17.53 15.17 -8.25
N ALA A 500 16.92 15.58 -9.36
CA ALA A 500 17.05 16.94 -9.89
C ALA A 500 16.39 17.97 -8.96
N GLU A 501 15.18 17.69 -8.45
CA GLU A 501 14.51 18.54 -7.45
C GLU A 501 15.36 18.70 -6.16
N ARG A 502 15.99 17.61 -5.70
CA ARG A 502 16.92 17.66 -4.57
C ARG A 502 18.12 18.56 -4.86
N ALA A 503 18.69 18.45 -6.06
CA ALA A 503 19.86 19.24 -6.45
C ALA A 503 19.57 20.74 -6.60
N GLU A 504 18.32 21.15 -6.79
CA GLU A 504 17.89 22.56 -6.81
C GLU A 504 17.87 23.20 -5.41
N GLN A 505 17.92 22.41 -4.34
CA GLN A 505 17.95 22.97 -2.97
C GLN A 505 19.28 23.69 -2.71
N ALA A 506 19.23 24.80 -2.00
CA ALA A 506 20.39 25.69 -1.80
C ALA A 506 21.58 25.05 -1.07
N ASP A 507 21.34 23.96 -0.34
CA ASP A 507 22.32 23.22 0.45
C ASP A 507 22.64 21.82 -0.16
N ALA A 508 22.26 21.58 -1.42
CA ALA A 508 22.55 20.31 -2.09
C ALA A 508 24.05 20.05 -2.18
N ALA A 509 24.48 18.90 -1.69
CA ALA A 509 25.89 18.51 -1.64
C ALA A 509 26.44 18.07 -3.00
N GLU A 510 25.56 17.56 -3.89
CA GLU A 510 25.92 16.99 -5.18
C GLU A 510 25.04 17.53 -6.31
N PRO A 511 25.59 17.66 -7.54
CA PRO A 511 24.80 18.04 -8.72
C PRO A 511 23.75 16.96 -9.04
N ALA A 512 22.77 17.32 -9.87
CA ALA A 512 21.79 16.38 -10.37
C ALA A 512 22.46 15.28 -11.20
N TRP A 513 21.95 14.05 -11.10
CA TRP A 513 22.45 12.94 -11.94
C TRP A 513 22.20 13.20 -13.43
N LEU A 514 21.14 13.94 -13.75
CA LEU A 514 20.88 14.38 -15.12
C LEU A 514 22.04 15.18 -15.72
N ASP A 515 22.70 16.05 -14.93
CA ASP A 515 23.87 16.82 -15.39
C ASP A 515 25.06 15.91 -15.71
N THR A 516 25.17 14.78 -15.01
CA THR A 516 26.23 13.78 -15.24
C THR A 516 25.98 12.99 -16.52
N ILE A 517 24.74 12.55 -16.76
CA ILE A 517 24.43 11.74 -17.94
C ILE A 517 24.18 12.58 -19.21
N PHE A 518 23.79 13.85 -19.06
CA PHE A 518 23.58 14.81 -20.16
C PHE A 518 24.53 16.02 -20.02
N PRO A 519 25.86 15.83 -20.08
CA PRO A 519 26.81 16.92 -19.82
C PRO A 519 26.83 17.98 -20.95
N GLU A 520 26.26 17.69 -22.11
CA GLU A 520 26.24 18.57 -23.25
C GLU A 520 24.90 19.28 -23.40
N THR A 521 24.96 20.55 -23.77
CA THR A 521 23.78 21.41 -23.99
C THR A 521 23.36 21.42 -25.45
N ASP A 522 22.12 21.82 -25.70
CA ASP A 522 21.54 22.03 -27.05
C ASP A 522 21.44 20.78 -27.94
N ILE A 523 21.56 19.58 -27.36
CA ILE A 523 21.36 18.34 -28.11
C ILE A 523 19.86 18.00 -28.15
N PRO A 524 19.25 17.88 -29.36
CA PRO A 524 17.88 17.43 -29.50
C PRO A 524 17.68 16.06 -28.85
N THR A 525 16.65 15.93 -28.02
CA THR A 525 16.38 14.72 -27.22
C THR A 525 14.97 14.21 -27.47
N VAL A 526 14.83 12.95 -27.86
CA VAL A 526 13.56 12.24 -27.99
C VAL A 526 13.48 11.14 -26.93
N ALA A 527 12.44 11.21 -26.09
CA ALA A 527 12.16 10.21 -25.06
C ALA A 527 10.93 9.40 -25.46
N ALA A 528 11.02 8.07 -25.42
CA ALA A 528 9.91 7.16 -25.73
C ALA A 528 9.68 6.17 -24.60
N THR A 529 8.39 5.92 -24.28
CA THR A 529 7.97 5.01 -23.20
C THR A 529 6.66 4.31 -23.54
N ASP A 530 6.38 3.18 -22.91
CA ASP A 530 5.10 2.47 -23.02
C ASP A 530 4.01 3.06 -22.10
N TYR A 531 4.32 4.14 -21.43
CA TYR A 531 3.42 4.89 -20.54
C TYR A 531 3.02 6.24 -21.16
N VAL A 532 2.18 6.98 -20.46
CA VAL A 532 1.76 8.32 -20.89
C VAL A 532 2.94 9.27 -21.02
N ARG A 533 2.87 10.21 -21.98
CA ARG A 533 3.93 11.20 -22.23
C ARG A 533 4.26 12.10 -21.03
N ALA A 534 3.37 12.14 -20.03
CA ALA A 534 3.63 12.86 -18.79
C ALA A 534 4.84 12.28 -18.03
N LEU A 535 5.09 10.95 -18.14
CA LEU A 535 6.19 10.30 -17.45
C LEU A 535 7.57 10.83 -17.91
N PRO A 536 7.97 10.73 -19.18
CA PRO A 536 9.25 11.29 -19.61
C PRO A 536 9.31 12.82 -19.52
N ARG A 537 8.18 13.53 -19.53
CA ARG A 537 8.15 14.97 -19.33
C ARG A 537 8.49 15.41 -17.91
N MET A 538 8.49 14.52 -16.93
CA MET A 538 8.93 14.84 -15.57
C MET A 538 10.35 15.41 -15.52
N VAL A 539 11.23 14.99 -16.44
CA VAL A 539 12.64 15.45 -16.49
C VAL A 539 12.91 16.52 -17.55
N ALA A 540 11.89 16.91 -18.33
CA ALA A 540 12.08 17.77 -19.49
C ALA A 540 12.66 19.17 -19.17
N SER A 541 12.40 19.72 -17.98
CA SER A 541 12.90 21.03 -17.54
C SER A 541 14.40 21.04 -17.21
N TRP A 542 14.97 19.87 -16.95
CA TRP A 542 16.40 19.73 -16.62
C TRP A 542 17.26 19.21 -17.80
N ILE A 543 16.62 18.88 -18.94
CA ILE A 543 17.37 18.52 -20.16
C ILE A 543 17.55 19.78 -21.00
N ASN A 544 18.81 20.22 -21.13
CA ASN A 544 19.18 21.39 -21.88
C ASN A 544 19.14 21.09 -23.40
N GLY A 545 18.13 21.60 -24.10
CA GLY A 545 17.95 21.42 -25.53
C GLY A 545 16.49 21.13 -25.94
N PRO A 546 16.22 21.03 -27.25
CA PRO A 546 14.89 20.65 -27.73
C PRO A 546 14.50 19.27 -27.26
N PHE A 547 13.34 19.14 -26.61
CA PHE A 547 12.85 17.87 -26.04
C PHE A 547 11.48 17.48 -26.63
N THR A 548 11.34 16.20 -26.96
CA THR A 548 10.07 15.61 -27.41
C THR A 548 9.81 14.28 -26.70
N ALA A 549 8.62 14.15 -26.09
CA ALA A 549 8.16 12.92 -25.46
C ALA A 549 7.18 12.17 -26.36
N LEU A 550 7.41 10.88 -26.56
CA LEU A 550 6.51 9.92 -27.17
C LEU A 550 6.00 8.95 -26.10
N GLY A 551 4.73 8.59 -26.15
CA GLY A 551 4.12 7.72 -25.16
C GLY A 551 2.67 7.38 -25.51
N THR A 552 2.05 6.57 -24.69
CA THR A 552 0.77 5.90 -24.94
C THR A 552 -0.39 6.61 -24.24
N ASP A 553 -0.68 7.86 -24.60
CA ASP A 553 -1.77 8.63 -23.98
C ASP A 553 -3.15 8.02 -24.34
N GLY A 554 -4.13 8.22 -23.45
CA GLY A 554 -5.51 7.76 -23.62
C GLY A 554 -5.76 6.38 -23.01
N PHE A 555 -6.75 5.66 -23.50
CA PHE A 555 -7.08 4.30 -23.05
C PHE A 555 -6.26 3.25 -23.81
N GLY A 556 -6.17 2.04 -23.24
CA GLY A 556 -5.60 0.90 -23.93
C GLY A 556 -6.43 0.47 -25.14
N MET A 557 -5.82 -0.30 -26.03
CA MET A 557 -6.46 -0.87 -27.23
C MET A 557 -6.01 -2.33 -27.40
N SER A 558 -6.89 -3.17 -27.91
CA SER A 558 -6.61 -4.60 -28.10
C SER A 558 -6.20 -4.86 -29.54
N GLU A 559 -4.89 -5.08 -29.76
CA GLU A 559 -4.31 -5.41 -31.06
C GLU A 559 -2.92 -6.08 -30.86
N ARG A 560 -2.21 -6.41 -31.94
CA ARG A 560 -0.82 -6.88 -31.87
C ARG A 560 0.11 -5.76 -31.40
N ARG A 561 1.22 -6.11 -30.74
CA ARG A 561 2.21 -5.17 -30.23
C ARG A 561 2.72 -4.18 -31.29
N SER A 562 3.05 -4.68 -32.49
CA SER A 562 3.50 -3.84 -33.60
C SER A 562 2.47 -2.78 -34.00
N ASP A 563 1.19 -3.19 -34.08
CA ASP A 563 0.10 -2.31 -34.48
C ASP A 563 -0.20 -1.28 -33.37
N LEU A 564 -0.14 -1.70 -32.10
CA LEU A 564 -0.29 -0.78 -30.94
C LEU A 564 0.85 0.23 -30.89
N ARG A 565 2.12 -0.20 -31.06
CA ARG A 565 3.28 0.69 -31.09
C ARG A 565 3.19 1.71 -32.21
N ALA A 566 2.79 1.29 -33.41
CA ALA A 566 2.56 2.17 -34.54
C ALA A 566 1.39 3.15 -34.29
N HIS A 567 0.27 2.68 -33.71
CA HIS A 567 -0.87 3.52 -33.35
C HIS A 567 -0.49 4.62 -32.35
N PHE A 568 0.19 4.26 -31.28
CA PHE A 568 0.64 5.20 -30.25
C PHE A 568 1.91 5.97 -30.64
N LYS A 569 2.53 5.65 -31.78
CA LYS A 569 3.74 6.29 -32.31
C LYS A 569 4.96 6.15 -31.37
N VAL A 570 5.09 4.98 -30.80
CA VAL A 570 6.23 4.57 -29.97
C VAL A 570 7.07 3.46 -30.61
N ASP A 571 6.80 3.13 -31.88
CA ASP A 571 7.59 2.24 -32.72
C ASP A 571 8.87 2.92 -33.23
N ALA A 572 9.83 2.14 -33.69
CA ALA A 572 11.13 2.62 -34.16
C ALA A 572 11.03 3.67 -35.27
N ALA A 573 10.07 3.50 -36.22
CA ALA A 573 9.87 4.43 -37.32
C ALA A 573 9.39 5.81 -36.83
N SER A 574 8.43 5.83 -35.91
CA SER A 574 7.90 7.07 -35.32
C SER A 574 8.94 7.79 -34.45
N ILE A 575 9.78 7.03 -33.71
CA ILE A 575 10.87 7.60 -32.91
C ILE A 575 11.91 8.26 -33.82
N ALA A 576 12.33 7.58 -34.90
CA ALA A 576 13.27 8.14 -35.88
C ALA A 576 12.70 9.39 -36.59
N ASP A 577 11.40 9.39 -36.93
CA ASP A 577 10.74 10.55 -37.53
C ASP A 577 10.67 11.74 -36.56
N ALA A 578 10.42 11.50 -35.28
CA ALA A 578 10.46 12.53 -34.25
C ALA A 578 11.87 13.16 -34.13
N ALA A 579 12.91 12.32 -34.16
CA ALA A 579 14.31 12.76 -34.13
C ALA A 579 14.66 13.65 -35.34
N ARG A 580 14.32 13.23 -36.57
CA ARG A 580 14.54 14.01 -37.79
C ARG A 580 13.83 15.39 -37.72
N LYS A 581 12.59 15.42 -37.27
CA LYS A 581 11.83 16.67 -37.12
C LYS A 581 12.42 17.61 -36.05
N LEU A 582 12.98 17.04 -34.99
CA LEU A 582 13.53 17.83 -33.89
C LEU A 582 14.90 18.39 -34.25
N THR A 583 15.73 17.65 -34.98
CA THR A 583 17.06 18.10 -35.47
C THR A 583 17.00 19.04 -36.65
N ALA A 584 15.88 19.10 -37.39
CA ALA A 584 15.66 20.03 -38.50
C ALA A 584 15.20 21.43 -38.07
N ARG A 585 14.89 21.65 -36.82
CA ARG A 585 14.48 22.92 -36.23
C ARG A 585 15.66 23.74 -35.78
#